data_69c2cd39413c3e250b16ca93ede1fef5
#
_entry.id   69c2cd39413c3e250b16ca93ede1fef5
#
_cell.length_a   1.000
_cell.length_b   1.000
_cell.length_c   1.000
_cell.angle_alpha   90.00
_cell.angle_beta   90.00
_cell.angle_gamma   90.00
#
_symmetry.space_group_name_H-M   'P 1'
#
loop_
_entity.id
_entity.type
_entity.pdbx_description
1 polymer ?
#
loop_
_entity_poly.entity_id
_entity_poly.type
_entity_poly.pdbx_seq_one_letter_code
_entity_poly.pdbx_strand_id
1 'polypeptide(L)'
;MVKLCAVCGMGLGSGLLVKMGIERVLEKHGYGRNDFRVEIADISTARSMTPDIFVTTSEFAKSLREVNAEVITVKNLFDENEIDAAIIDIFEKILNEKKK
;
A
#
# COMPACT_ATOMS: atom_id res chain seq x y z
N MET A 1 13.48 2.41 -4.16
CA MET A 1 12.36 2.68 -3.22
C MET A 1 11.07 2.13 -3.78
N VAL A 2 10.33 1.40 -2.99
CA VAL A 2 9.01 0.89 -3.37
C VAL A 2 7.95 1.88 -2.90
N LYS A 3 7.07 2.29 -3.80
CA LYS A 3 6.00 3.23 -3.48
C LYS A 3 4.69 2.47 -3.26
N LEU A 4 4.08 2.67 -2.10
CA LEU A 4 2.81 2.06 -1.75
C LEU A 4 1.75 3.15 -1.57
N CYS A 5 0.55 2.89 -2.05
CA CYS A 5 -0.57 3.80 -1.88
C CYS A 5 -1.74 3.06 -1.25
N ALA A 6 -2.20 3.55 -0.10
CA ALA A 6 -3.40 3.02 0.55
C ALA A 6 -4.60 3.79 0.03
N VAL A 7 -5.57 3.09 -0.54
CA VAL A 7 -6.80 3.68 -1.05
C VAL A 7 -7.92 3.41 -0.06
N CYS A 8 -8.50 4.47 0.46
CA CYS A 8 -9.47 4.40 1.53
C CYS A 8 -10.57 5.44 1.30
N GLY A 9 -11.81 5.06 1.52
CA GLY A 9 -12.95 5.98 1.38
C GLY A 9 -13.22 6.85 2.59
N MET A 10 -12.38 6.75 3.61
CA MET A 10 -12.52 7.51 4.84
C MET A 10 -11.75 8.83 4.78
N GLY A 11 -12.05 9.74 5.71
CA GLY A 11 -11.39 11.04 5.75
C GLY A 11 -9.91 10.96 6.08
N LEU A 12 -9.23 12.12 6.00
CA LEU A 12 -7.78 12.23 6.13
C LEU A 12 -7.21 11.63 7.42
N GLY A 13 -7.93 11.75 8.54
CA GLY A 13 -7.46 11.21 9.81
C GLY A 13 -7.33 9.69 9.80
N SER A 14 -8.33 9.01 9.25
CA SER A 14 -8.32 7.54 9.15
C SER A 14 -7.25 7.07 8.17
N GLY A 15 -7.08 7.78 7.05
CA GLY A 15 -6.05 7.46 6.07
C GLY A 15 -4.65 7.54 6.65
N LEU A 16 -4.41 8.53 7.51
CA LEU A 16 -3.12 8.69 8.18
C LEU A 16 -2.80 7.49 9.08
N LEU A 17 -3.81 6.98 9.79
CA LEU A 17 -3.64 5.79 10.62
C LEU A 17 -3.27 4.56 9.79
N VAL A 18 -3.91 4.40 8.63
CA VAL A 18 -3.58 3.31 7.71
C VAL A 18 -2.14 3.43 7.22
N LYS A 19 -1.73 4.62 6.81
CA LYS A 19 -0.36 4.89 6.38
C LYS A 19 0.65 4.49 7.46
N MET A 20 0.43 4.94 8.69
CA MET A 20 1.31 4.64 9.81
C MET A 20 1.38 3.14 10.08
N GLY A 21 0.26 2.44 9.96
CA GLY A 21 0.21 0.99 10.13
C GLY A 21 1.06 0.25 9.11
N ILE A 22 0.97 0.65 7.85
CA ILE A 22 1.77 0.04 6.79
C ILE A 22 3.26 0.31 7.03
N GLU A 23 3.59 1.53 7.42
CA GLU A 23 4.98 1.88 7.75
C GLU A 23 5.52 1.04 8.88
N ARG A 24 4.75 0.83 9.95
CA ARG A 24 5.17 -0.03 11.06
C ARG A 24 5.39 -1.47 10.63
N VAL A 25 4.54 -2.00 9.77
CA VAL A 25 4.69 -3.36 9.24
C VAL A 25 6.04 -3.51 8.53
N LEU A 26 6.37 -2.58 7.65
CA LEU A 26 7.62 -2.63 6.90
C LEU A 26 8.83 -2.42 7.80
N GLU A 27 8.73 -1.54 8.78
CA GLU A 27 9.81 -1.31 9.74
C GLU A 27 10.10 -2.54 10.60
N LYS A 28 9.08 -3.32 10.94
CA LYS A 28 9.27 -4.59 11.67
C LYS A 28 10.11 -5.59 10.90
N HIS A 29 10.08 -5.52 9.58
CA HIS A 29 10.89 -6.39 8.72
C HIS A 29 12.28 -5.82 8.47
N GLY A 30 12.63 -4.72 9.10
CA GLY A 30 13.96 -4.12 9.00
C GLY A 30 14.12 -3.11 7.86
N TYR A 31 13.06 -2.75 7.18
CA TYR A 31 13.12 -1.77 6.09
C TYR A 31 13.03 -0.35 6.65
N GLY A 32 13.78 0.56 6.06
CA GLY A 32 13.82 1.96 6.47
C GLY A 32 13.19 2.87 5.43
N ARG A 33 13.22 4.15 5.71
CA ARG A 33 12.60 5.18 4.86
C ARG A 33 13.20 5.27 3.47
N ASN A 34 14.39 4.76 3.27
CA ASN A 34 15.02 4.72 1.96
C ASN A 34 14.51 3.55 1.10
N ASP A 35 13.83 2.60 1.71
CA ASP A 35 13.34 1.41 1.04
C ASP A 35 11.89 1.55 0.56
N PHE A 36 11.11 2.39 1.24
CA PHE A 36 9.69 2.51 0.93
C PHE A 36 9.16 3.93 1.16
N ARG A 37 8.05 4.21 0.48
CA ARG A 37 7.27 5.42 0.70
C ARG A 37 5.80 5.04 0.67
N VAL A 38 5.06 5.42 1.71
CA VAL A 38 3.63 5.13 1.81
C VAL A 38 2.84 6.42 1.69
N GLU A 39 1.84 6.40 0.82
CA GLU A 39 0.93 7.53 0.63
C GLU A 39 -0.50 7.05 0.78
N ILE A 40 -1.41 7.97 1.01
CA ILE A 40 -2.84 7.70 1.10
C ILE A 40 -3.55 8.52 0.04
N ALA A 41 -4.63 7.97 -0.50
CA ALA A 41 -5.42 8.66 -1.52
C ALA A 41 -6.85 8.16 -1.51
N ASP A 42 -7.77 9.00 -1.99
CA ASP A 42 -9.10 8.56 -2.32
C ASP A 42 -9.07 7.87 -3.70
N ILE A 43 -10.18 7.24 -4.09
CA ILE A 43 -10.19 6.47 -5.33
C ILE A 43 -9.99 7.35 -6.57
N SER A 44 -10.49 8.56 -6.55
CA SER A 44 -10.34 9.47 -7.69
C SER A 44 -8.89 9.87 -7.90
N THR A 45 -8.20 10.22 -6.82
CA THR A 45 -6.78 10.59 -6.85
C THR A 45 -5.92 9.37 -7.19
N ALA A 46 -6.25 8.20 -6.62
CA ALA A 46 -5.49 6.98 -6.82
C ALA A 46 -5.39 6.58 -8.29
N ARG A 47 -6.43 6.81 -9.07
CA ARG A 47 -6.45 6.46 -10.48
C ARG A 47 -5.39 7.17 -11.31
N SER A 48 -4.96 8.34 -10.87
CA SER A 48 -3.93 9.12 -11.56
C SER A 48 -2.53 8.92 -10.96
N MET A 49 -2.42 8.16 -9.88
CA MET A 49 -1.14 7.88 -9.25
C MET A 49 -0.47 6.66 -9.88
N THR A 50 0.84 6.58 -9.73
CA THR A 50 1.63 5.48 -10.30
C THR A 50 2.52 4.83 -9.23
N PRO A 51 1.93 4.33 -8.14
CA PRO A 51 2.71 3.59 -7.15
C PRO A 51 3.06 2.19 -7.66
N ASP A 52 3.93 1.51 -6.96
CA ASP A 52 4.24 0.12 -7.26
C ASP A 52 3.15 -0.81 -6.74
N ILE A 53 2.57 -0.46 -5.60
CA ILE A 53 1.55 -1.29 -4.92
C ILE A 53 0.40 -0.40 -4.44
N PHE A 54 -0.82 -0.81 -4.75
CA PHE A 54 -2.01 -0.27 -4.10
C PHE A 54 -2.46 -1.24 -3.02
N VAL A 55 -2.78 -0.72 -1.84
CA VAL A 55 -3.36 -1.50 -0.74
C VAL A 55 -4.75 -0.94 -0.48
N THR A 56 -5.76 -1.78 -0.60
CA THR A 56 -7.15 -1.31 -0.52
C THR A 56 -8.07 -2.43 -0.04
N THR A 57 -9.37 -2.12 0.02
CA THR A 57 -10.41 -3.12 0.28
C THR A 57 -11.03 -3.55 -1.05
N SER A 58 -11.78 -4.66 -1.04
CA SER A 58 -12.36 -5.21 -2.26
C SER A 58 -13.31 -4.25 -2.98
N GLU A 59 -13.97 -3.36 -2.25
CA GLU A 59 -14.90 -2.40 -2.85
C GLU A 59 -14.20 -1.41 -3.79
N PHE A 60 -12.95 -1.04 -3.49
CA PHE A 60 -12.19 -0.12 -4.32
C PHE A 60 -11.31 -0.83 -5.35
N ALA A 61 -10.98 -2.09 -5.11
CA ALA A 61 -10.13 -2.85 -6.01
C ALA A 61 -10.70 -2.91 -7.43
N LYS A 62 -12.02 -2.99 -7.55
CA LYS A 62 -12.68 -3.03 -8.85
C LYS A 62 -12.42 -1.76 -9.67
N SER A 63 -12.32 -0.62 -9.02
CA SER A 63 -12.07 0.65 -9.68
C SER A 63 -10.61 0.83 -10.09
N LEU A 64 -9.74 -0.04 -9.62
CA LEU A 64 -8.31 0.01 -9.90
C LEU A 64 -7.86 -1.07 -10.91
N ARG A 65 -8.78 -1.69 -11.63
CA ARG A 65 -8.45 -2.78 -12.56
C ARG A 65 -7.50 -2.38 -13.67
N GLU A 66 -7.61 -1.14 -14.13
CA GLU A 66 -6.86 -0.66 -15.28
C GLU A 66 -5.56 0.05 -14.91
N VAL A 67 -5.25 0.13 -13.61
CA VAL A 67 -3.99 0.74 -13.19
C VAL A 67 -2.84 -0.21 -13.45
N ASN A 68 -1.69 0.35 -13.76
CA ASN A 68 -0.48 -0.43 -14.04
C ASN A 68 0.35 -0.59 -12.77
N ALA A 69 -0.23 -1.28 -11.78
CA ALA A 69 0.40 -1.51 -10.48
C ALA A 69 -0.19 -2.77 -9.86
N GLU A 70 0.49 -3.32 -8.87
CA GLU A 70 -0.04 -4.42 -8.09
C GLU A 70 -1.15 -3.90 -7.18
N VAL A 71 -2.30 -4.53 -7.19
CA VAL A 71 -3.43 -4.16 -6.33
C VAL A 71 -3.62 -5.26 -5.30
N ILE A 72 -3.38 -4.93 -4.04
CA ILE A 72 -3.49 -5.87 -2.93
C ILE A 72 -4.74 -5.52 -2.14
N THR A 73 -5.60 -6.51 -1.93
CA THR A 73 -6.82 -6.32 -1.15
C THR A 73 -6.69 -6.91 0.23
N VAL A 74 -7.19 -6.18 1.22
CA VAL A 74 -7.29 -6.64 2.60
C VAL A 74 -8.71 -6.41 3.08
N LYS A 75 -9.12 -7.13 4.11
CA LYS A 75 -10.45 -6.97 4.70
C LYS A 75 -10.49 -5.77 5.62
N ASN A 76 -9.41 -5.52 6.34
CA ASN A 76 -9.32 -4.45 7.32
C ASN A 76 -8.00 -3.73 7.20
N LEU A 77 -8.04 -2.50 6.71
CA LEU A 77 -6.84 -1.67 6.52
C LEU A 77 -6.16 -1.27 7.84
N PHE A 78 -6.80 -1.50 8.97
CA PHE A 78 -6.23 -1.23 10.29
C PHE A 78 -5.58 -2.46 10.92
N ASP A 79 -5.74 -3.64 10.32
CA ASP A 79 -5.17 -4.89 10.83
C ASP A 79 -3.76 -5.07 10.27
N GLU A 80 -2.76 -4.73 11.08
CA GLU A 80 -1.37 -4.79 10.64
C GLU A 80 -0.90 -6.21 10.33
N ASN A 81 -1.45 -7.21 11.01
CA ASN A 81 -1.10 -8.61 10.73
C ASN A 81 -1.60 -9.04 9.35
N GLU A 82 -2.80 -8.63 8.99
CA GLU A 82 -3.36 -8.90 7.67
C GLU A 82 -2.57 -8.19 6.58
N ILE A 83 -2.23 -6.92 6.82
CA ILE A 83 -1.45 -6.13 5.88
C ILE A 83 -0.08 -6.78 5.65
N ASP A 84 0.60 -7.17 6.73
CA ASP A 84 1.90 -7.84 6.66
C ASP A 84 1.82 -9.08 5.75
N ALA A 85 0.88 -9.97 6.04
CA ALA A 85 0.71 -11.20 5.25
C ALA A 85 0.40 -10.90 3.78
N ALA A 86 -0.31 -9.81 3.51
CA ALA A 86 -0.74 -9.48 2.16
C ALA A 86 0.34 -8.82 1.32
N ILE A 87 1.20 -7.99 1.92
CA ILE A 87 2.10 -7.13 1.14
C ILE A 87 3.57 -7.55 1.18
N ILE A 88 4.01 -8.30 2.20
CA ILE A 88 5.45 -8.47 2.42
C ILE A 88 6.15 -9.17 1.24
N ASP A 89 5.58 -10.20 0.68
CA ASP A 89 6.20 -10.95 -0.41
C ASP A 89 6.32 -10.09 -1.67
N ILE A 90 5.25 -9.39 -2.04
CA ILE A 90 5.27 -8.55 -3.24
C ILE A 90 6.18 -7.32 -3.03
N PHE A 91 6.20 -6.78 -1.82
CA PHE A 91 7.08 -5.68 -1.48
C PHE A 91 8.54 -6.09 -1.67
N GLU A 92 8.94 -7.22 -1.13
CA GLU A 92 10.31 -7.71 -1.22
C GLU A 92 10.71 -8.02 -2.66
N LYS A 93 9.78 -8.60 -3.41
CA LYS A 93 10.02 -8.88 -4.83
C LYS A 93 10.31 -7.59 -5.60
N ILE A 94 9.47 -6.58 -5.44
CA ILE A 94 9.63 -5.31 -6.15
C ILE A 94 10.91 -4.59 -5.70
N LEU A 95 11.19 -4.60 -4.41
CA LEU A 95 12.38 -3.97 -3.87
C LEU A 95 13.64 -4.60 -4.49
N ASN A 96 13.69 -5.92 -4.56
CA ASN A 96 14.82 -6.65 -5.14
C ASN A 96 14.96 -6.35 -6.65
N GLU A 97 13.85 -6.25 -7.37
CA GLU A 97 13.88 -5.89 -8.78
C GLU A 97 14.47 -4.50 -9.00
N LYS A 98 14.16 -3.56 -8.14
CA LYS A 98 14.64 -2.19 -8.23
C LYS A 98 16.13 -2.05 -7.88
N LYS A 99 16.67 -2.98 -7.13
CA LYS A 99 18.09 -2.97 -6.74
C LYS A 99 19.02 -3.54 -7.82
N LYS A 100 18.46 -4.16 -8.82
CA LYS A 100 19.25 -4.75 -9.92
C LYS A 100 19.71 -3.71 -10.94
#